data_8b5e644992b10b8e1bdff7c5fee9922a
#
_entry.id   8b5e644992b10b8e1bdff7c5fee9922a
#
_cell.length_a   1.000
_cell.length_b   1.000
_cell.length_c   1.000
_cell.angle_alpha   90.00
_cell.angle_beta   90.00
_cell.angle_gamma   90.00
#
_symmetry.space_group_name_H-M   'P 1'
#
loop_
_entity.id
_entity.type
_entity.pdbx_description
1 polymer ?
#
loop_
_entity_poly.entity_id
_entity_poly.type
_entity_poly.pdbx_seq_one_letter_code
_entity_poly.pdbx_strand_id
1 'polypeptide(L)'
;MNLIGEYTDLVGGLALPAAIDLGVTLTVEPADVLSIVSDAGDLAASVAAVVAELDGDVQPVHGVLTSTLLIGAGLSSSAAVHVVLTLALGGLQGLELARAAQRAERRALGVPSGILDQAASALGRAGHAVLLHFEPLAYEHVRLPDGLAIVVADSGVARRNAESGYAARKRELEEGVPSRLRHIESENRRVLAVVAALRDSDLGALGALFHEGHESLRADFEVTTPELDRLVELAYANGAVAARMTGGGFGGAVVALVDATDAHDFASRMPGASWVTHASEGAREL
;
A
#
# COMPACT_ATOMS: atom_id res chain seq x y z
N MET A 1 -0.03 -2.44 -1.10
CA MET A 1 -1.24 -2.31 -0.25
C MET A 1 -0.89 -2.66 1.18
N ASN A 2 -1.40 -1.91 2.18
CA ASN A 2 -1.12 -2.20 3.58
C ASN A 2 -2.22 -3.06 4.22
N LEU A 3 -1.86 -4.10 4.98
CA LEU A 3 -2.81 -4.92 5.74
C LEU A 3 -3.07 -4.31 7.11
N ILE A 4 -2.03 -3.82 7.79
CA ILE A 4 -2.09 -3.18 9.10
C ILE A 4 -0.82 -2.36 9.35
N GLY A 5 -0.91 -1.31 10.17
CA GLY A 5 0.23 -0.44 10.51
C GLY A 5 0.14 0.92 9.82
N GLU A 6 -1.07 1.47 9.66
CA GLU A 6 -1.26 2.81 9.12
C GLU A 6 -0.66 3.87 10.04
N TYR A 7 0.07 4.83 9.43
CA TYR A 7 0.70 5.99 10.09
C TYR A 7 1.87 5.70 11.01
N THR A 8 2.22 4.44 11.25
CA THR A 8 3.36 4.07 12.10
C THR A 8 4.71 4.44 11.49
N ASP A 9 4.79 4.54 10.17
CA ASP A 9 5.96 4.99 9.42
C ASP A 9 6.40 6.43 9.75
N LEU A 10 5.46 7.25 10.24
CA LEU A 10 5.75 8.63 10.66
C LEU A 10 6.65 8.71 11.90
N VAL A 11 6.73 7.65 12.68
CA VAL A 11 7.47 7.60 13.96
C VAL A 11 8.43 6.42 14.05
N GLY A 12 8.80 5.83 12.93
CA GLY A 12 9.75 4.71 12.93
C GLY A 12 9.17 3.37 13.42
N GLY A 13 7.85 3.21 13.35
CA GLY A 13 7.12 2.03 13.84
C GLY A 13 7.14 0.83 12.89
N LEU A 14 6.05 0.07 12.89
CA LEU A 14 5.90 -1.20 12.17
C LEU A 14 4.69 -1.17 11.22
N ALA A 15 4.82 -1.79 10.05
CA ALA A 15 3.69 -2.04 9.16
C ALA A 15 3.79 -3.43 8.53
N LEU A 16 2.67 -3.93 8.04
CA LEU A 16 2.57 -5.24 7.38
C LEU A 16 1.89 -5.11 6.01
N PRO A 17 2.54 -4.48 5.01
CA PRO A 17 2.00 -4.45 3.66
C PRO A 17 2.21 -5.77 2.91
N ALA A 18 1.51 -5.89 1.76
CA ALA A 18 1.75 -6.92 0.75
C ALA A 18 1.78 -6.29 -0.65
N ALA A 19 2.66 -6.76 -1.52
CA ALA A 19 2.49 -6.56 -2.95
C ALA A 19 1.29 -7.39 -3.41
N ILE A 20 0.54 -6.88 -4.37
CA ILE A 20 -0.62 -7.57 -4.95
C ILE A 20 -0.43 -7.73 -6.45
N ASP A 21 -1.19 -8.62 -7.07
CA ASP A 21 -1.13 -8.90 -8.50
C ASP A 21 -1.78 -7.84 -9.40
N LEU A 22 -2.27 -6.74 -8.80
CA LEU A 22 -2.62 -5.50 -9.49
C LEU A 22 -1.40 -4.57 -9.49
N GLY A 23 -1.02 -4.03 -10.64
CA GLY A 23 0.20 -3.24 -10.71
C GLY A 23 0.37 -2.45 -12.00
N VAL A 24 1.60 -2.03 -12.22
CA VAL A 24 2.04 -1.36 -13.44
C VAL A 24 3.12 -2.18 -14.14
N THR A 25 3.09 -2.20 -15.45
CA THR A 25 4.09 -2.86 -16.29
C THR A 25 4.71 -1.82 -17.22
N LEU A 26 6.04 -1.78 -17.27
CA LEU A 26 6.80 -0.97 -18.20
C LEU A 26 7.54 -1.90 -19.17
N THR A 27 7.15 -1.84 -20.44
CA THR A 27 7.87 -2.51 -21.51
C THR A 27 8.86 -1.52 -22.11
N VAL A 28 10.14 -1.90 -22.19
CA VAL A 28 11.20 -1.03 -22.72
C VAL A 28 11.97 -1.68 -23.86
N GLU A 29 12.42 -0.85 -24.80
CA GLU A 29 13.35 -1.23 -25.88
C GLU A 29 14.47 -0.18 -25.99
N PRO A 30 15.68 -0.54 -26.39
CA PRO A 30 16.77 0.40 -26.60
C PRO A 30 16.39 1.50 -27.61
N ALA A 31 16.79 2.74 -27.35
CA ALA A 31 16.49 3.89 -28.20
C ALA A 31 17.65 4.91 -28.16
N ASP A 32 17.65 5.88 -29.10
CA ASP A 32 18.62 6.97 -29.10
C ASP A 32 18.25 8.09 -28.08
N VAL A 33 16.97 8.18 -27.71
CA VAL A 33 16.43 9.19 -26.80
C VAL A 33 15.50 8.52 -25.79
N LEU A 34 15.64 8.91 -24.52
CA LEU A 34 14.74 8.43 -23.46
C LEU A 34 13.33 8.97 -23.69
N SER A 35 12.36 8.08 -23.85
CA SER A 35 10.96 8.38 -24.08
C SER A 35 10.08 7.34 -23.43
N ILE A 36 9.20 7.74 -22.50
CA ILE A 36 8.25 6.84 -21.85
C ILE A 36 6.84 7.42 -22.01
N VAL A 37 5.95 6.61 -22.58
CA VAL A 37 4.55 6.92 -22.76
C VAL A 37 3.67 6.08 -21.86
N SER A 38 2.49 6.58 -21.50
CA SER A 38 1.54 5.90 -20.64
C SER A 38 0.11 6.23 -21.01
N ASP A 39 -0.78 5.26 -20.88
CA ASP A 39 -2.23 5.44 -20.94
C ASP A 39 -2.79 6.02 -19.62
N ALA A 40 -2.01 6.00 -18.55
CA ALA A 40 -2.38 6.45 -17.20
C ALA A 40 -2.10 7.96 -16.95
N GLY A 41 -1.54 8.69 -17.93
CA GLY A 41 -1.25 10.12 -17.82
C GLY A 41 0.19 10.53 -18.15
N ASP A 42 0.52 11.80 -17.91
CA ASP A 42 1.84 12.35 -18.16
C ASP A 42 2.84 11.90 -17.09
N LEU A 43 3.93 11.28 -17.51
CA LEU A 43 5.01 10.78 -16.66
C LEU A 43 6.29 11.64 -16.72
N ALA A 44 6.29 12.76 -17.42
CA ALA A 44 7.51 13.55 -17.65
C ALA A 44 8.21 13.94 -16.34
N ALA A 45 7.46 14.40 -15.33
CA ALA A 45 8.01 14.75 -14.02
C ALA A 45 8.57 13.53 -13.27
N SER A 46 7.89 12.38 -13.32
CA SER A 46 8.34 11.13 -12.69
C SER A 46 9.60 10.59 -13.35
N VAL A 47 9.67 10.58 -14.68
CA VAL A 47 10.87 10.16 -15.43
C VAL A 47 12.05 11.06 -15.12
N ALA A 48 11.85 12.39 -15.17
CA ALA A 48 12.90 13.35 -14.84
C ALA A 48 13.42 13.19 -13.41
N ALA A 49 12.52 12.92 -12.46
CA ALA A 49 12.89 12.69 -11.07
C ALA A 49 13.71 11.40 -10.87
N VAL A 50 13.33 10.30 -11.55
CA VAL A 50 14.10 9.05 -11.52
C VAL A 50 15.47 9.22 -12.17
N VAL A 51 15.55 9.85 -13.34
CA VAL A 51 16.85 10.15 -14.00
C VAL A 51 17.77 10.97 -13.10
N ALA A 52 17.21 11.98 -12.43
CA ALA A 52 17.98 12.80 -11.47
C ALA A 52 18.39 12.02 -10.22
N GLU A 53 17.60 11.05 -9.78
CA GLU A 53 17.92 10.16 -8.65
C GLU A 53 19.05 9.17 -9.00
N LEU A 54 19.16 8.78 -10.26
CA LEU A 54 20.20 7.92 -10.81
C LEU A 54 21.42 8.70 -11.33
N ASP A 55 21.60 9.97 -10.91
CA ASP A 55 22.69 10.87 -11.30
C ASP A 55 22.86 11.03 -12.83
N GLY A 56 21.77 10.80 -13.58
CA GLY A 56 21.77 10.88 -15.05
C GLY A 56 22.40 9.68 -15.75
N ASP A 57 22.85 8.67 -15.01
CA ASP A 57 23.45 7.44 -15.57
C ASP A 57 22.33 6.43 -15.95
N VAL A 58 21.61 6.77 -17.04
CA VAL A 58 20.56 5.94 -17.59
C VAL A 58 20.78 5.69 -19.07
N GLN A 59 20.56 4.46 -19.50
CA GLN A 59 20.55 4.14 -20.92
C GLN A 59 19.24 4.63 -21.55
N PRO A 60 19.29 5.34 -22.70
CA PRO A 60 18.06 5.76 -23.37
C PRO A 60 17.23 4.58 -23.84
N VAL A 61 15.94 4.60 -23.52
CA VAL A 61 14.97 3.59 -23.91
C VAL A 61 13.69 4.25 -24.42
N HIS A 62 12.99 3.58 -25.32
CA HIS A 62 11.59 3.83 -25.57
C HIS A 62 10.77 2.90 -24.70
N GLY A 63 9.84 3.43 -23.88
CA GLY A 63 9.05 2.65 -22.94
C GLY A 63 7.56 2.92 -23.07
N VAL A 64 6.77 1.86 -22.85
CA VAL A 64 5.30 1.93 -22.75
C VAL A 64 4.89 1.40 -21.38
N LEU A 65 4.29 2.27 -20.57
CA LEU A 65 3.76 1.92 -19.26
C LEU A 65 2.25 1.68 -19.35
N THR A 66 1.82 0.51 -18.86
CA THR A 66 0.43 0.11 -18.73
C THR A 66 0.07 -0.18 -17.28
N SER A 67 -1.18 0.03 -16.88
CA SER A 67 -1.63 -0.14 -15.50
C SER A 67 -2.89 -0.99 -15.41
N THR A 68 -2.90 -1.95 -14.49
CA THR A 68 -4.11 -2.64 -14.03
C THR A 68 -4.65 -2.03 -12.73
N LEU A 69 -3.92 -1.06 -12.14
CA LEU A 69 -4.36 -0.30 -10.98
C LEU A 69 -5.38 0.75 -11.39
N LEU A 70 -6.46 0.86 -10.65
CA LEU A 70 -7.39 1.97 -10.83
C LEU A 70 -6.81 3.25 -10.25
N ILE A 71 -6.74 4.26 -11.09
CA ILE A 71 -6.31 5.60 -10.69
C ILE A 71 -7.34 6.15 -9.69
N GLY A 72 -6.88 6.53 -8.51
CA GLY A 72 -7.73 7.10 -7.46
C GLY A 72 -8.30 6.11 -6.43
N ALA A 73 -8.19 4.80 -6.64
CA ALA A 73 -8.64 3.79 -5.66
C ALA A 73 -7.77 3.70 -4.39
N GLY A 74 -6.73 4.52 -4.28
CA GLY A 74 -5.86 4.54 -3.09
C GLY A 74 -4.89 3.36 -2.98
N LEU A 75 -4.66 2.65 -4.08
CA LEU A 75 -3.76 1.50 -4.17
C LEU A 75 -2.31 1.90 -4.53
N SER A 76 -1.89 3.11 -4.16
CA SER A 76 -0.50 3.57 -4.28
C SER A 76 0.08 3.49 -5.70
N SER A 77 -0.72 3.87 -6.71
CA SER A 77 -0.30 3.85 -8.12
C SER A 77 0.96 4.67 -8.38
N SER A 78 1.12 5.81 -7.69
CA SER A 78 2.31 6.65 -7.81
C SER A 78 3.58 5.92 -7.38
N ALA A 79 3.56 5.26 -6.22
CA ALA A 79 4.71 4.47 -5.74
C ALA A 79 5.05 3.35 -6.72
N ALA A 80 4.04 2.63 -7.26
CA ALA A 80 4.26 1.57 -8.25
C ALA A 80 4.92 2.09 -9.53
N VAL A 81 4.50 3.27 -10.02
CA VAL A 81 5.12 3.95 -11.18
C VAL A 81 6.59 4.27 -10.89
N HIS A 82 6.91 4.89 -9.75
CA HIS A 82 8.29 5.23 -9.43
C HIS A 82 9.17 3.99 -9.21
N VAL A 83 8.62 2.91 -8.63
CA VAL A 83 9.34 1.64 -8.47
C VAL A 83 9.68 1.01 -9.83
N VAL A 84 8.71 0.90 -10.75
CA VAL A 84 8.96 0.28 -12.06
C VAL A 84 9.90 1.14 -12.92
N LEU A 85 9.79 2.48 -12.87
CA LEU A 85 10.71 3.37 -13.57
C LEU A 85 12.14 3.25 -13.02
N THR A 86 12.30 3.23 -11.69
CA THR A 86 13.61 3.12 -11.04
C THR A 86 14.25 1.74 -11.30
N LEU A 87 13.46 0.66 -11.29
CA LEU A 87 13.94 -0.67 -11.65
C LEU A 87 14.43 -0.71 -13.10
N ALA A 88 13.58 -0.26 -14.04
CA ALA A 88 13.89 -0.37 -15.48
C ALA A 88 15.05 0.54 -15.92
N LEU A 89 15.21 1.72 -15.33
CA LEU A 89 16.24 2.67 -15.70
C LEU A 89 17.54 2.52 -14.90
N GLY A 90 17.46 2.00 -13.66
CA GLY A 90 18.60 1.91 -12.76
C GLY A 90 19.05 0.49 -12.42
N GLY A 91 18.27 -0.54 -12.73
CA GLY A 91 18.57 -1.93 -12.38
C GLY A 91 18.61 -2.21 -10.86
N LEU A 92 18.13 -1.27 -10.03
CA LEU A 92 18.15 -1.38 -8.58
C LEU A 92 17.15 -2.43 -8.08
N GLN A 93 17.42 -3.05 -6.93
CA GLN A 93 16.58 -4.09 -6.35
C GLN A 93 16.41 -3.92 -4.83
N GLY A 94 15.40 -4.57 -4.27
CA GLY A 94 15.19 -4.66 -2.83
C GLY A 94 15.02 -3.29 -2.15
N LEU A 95 15.63 -3.11 -0.97
CA LEU A 95 15.54 -1.85 -0.22
C LEU A 95 16.18 -0.66 -0.93
N GLU A 96 17.20 -0.88 -1.76
CA GLU A 96 17.84 0.16 -2.53
C GLU A 96 16.87 0.72 -3.59
N LEU A 97 16.17 -0.16 -4.30
CA LEU A 97 15.10 0.19 -5.22
C LEU A 97 13.99 1.00 -4.50
N ALA A 98 13.50 0.50 -3.35
CA ALA A 98 12.46 1.19 -2.59
C ALA A 98 12.87 2.60 -2.16
N ARG A 99 14.10 2.78 -1.68
CA ARG A 99 14.63 4.08 -1.26
C ARG A 99 14.80 5.04 -2.43
N ALA A 100 15.35 4.58 -3.54
CA ALA A 100 15.54 5.42 -4.74
C ALA A 100 14.18 5.84 -5.32
N ALA A 101 13.23 4.90 -5.44
CA ALA A 101 11.87 5.19 -5.91
C ALA A 101 11.14 6.19 -4.99
N GLN A 102 11.30 6.09 -3.67
CA GLN A 102 10.73 7.06 -2.73
C GLN A 102 11.32 8.46 -2.92
N ARG A 103 12.65 8.58 -3.06
CA ARG A 103 13.28 9.89 -3.28
C ARG A 103 12.86 10.51 -4.60
N ALA A 104 12.74 9.69 -5.66
CA ALA A 104 12.22 10.12 -6.95
C ALA A 104 10.76 10.60 -6.85
N GLU A 105 9.89 9.86 -6.17
CA GLU A 105 8.50 10.28 -5.95
C GLU A 105 8.41 11.61 -5.20
N ARG A 106 9.14 11.76 -4.12
CA ARG A 106 9.19 13.02 -3.35
C ARG A 106 9.64 14.20 -4.20
N ARG A 107 10.60 13.99 -5.09
CA ARG A 107 11.10 15.00 -6.03
C ARG A 107 10.04 15.34 -7.09
N ALA A 108 9.36 14.34 -7.64
CA ALA A 108 8.35 14.52 -8.69
C ALA A 108 7.09 15.23 -8.18
N LEU A 109 6.61 14.86 -6.98
CA LEU A 109 5.33 15.31 -6.46
C LEU A 109 5.46 16.46 -5.44
N GLY A 110 6.64 16.70 -4.90
CA GLY A 110 6.87 17.73 -3.87
C GLY A 110 6.25 17.39 -2.50
N VAL A 111 5.87 16.13 -2.26
CA VAL A 111 5.23 15.67 -1.01
C VAL A 111 6.16 14.77 -0.20
N PRO A 112 6.22 14.89 1.13
CA PRO A 112 7.05 14.04 1.99
C PRO A 112 6.36 12.70 2.26
N SER A 113 6.28 11.82 1.24
CA SER A 113 5.71 10.48 1.37
C SER A 113 6.58 9.56 2.24
N GLY A 114 5.97 8.60 2.96
CA GLY A 114 6.65 7.49 3.62
C GLY A 114 7.29 6.52 2.60
N ILE A 115 7.97 5.48 3.10
CA ILE A 115 8.60 4.45 2.25
C ILE A 115 7.73 3.20 2.12
N LEU A 116 6.61 3.12 2.82
CA LEU A 116 5.78 1.93 2.95
C LEU A 116 5.40 1.33 1.59
N ASP A 117 4.85 2.16 0.70
CA ASP A 117 4.30 1.69 -0.58
C ASP A 117 5.39 1.24 -1.55
N GLN A 118 6.51 1.97 -1.60
CA GLN A 118 7.66 1.56 -2.41
C GLN A 118 8.30 0.29 -1.87
N ALA A 119 8.41 0.15 -0.54
CA ALA A 119 8.93 -1.06 0.09
C ALA A 119 8.00 -2.26 -0.17
N ALA A 120 6.68 -2.08 -0.06
CA ALA A 120 5.71 -3.12 -0.42
C ALA A 120 5.88 -3.58 -1.86
N SER A 121 6.00 -2.63 -2.81
CA SER A 121 6.15 -2.93 -4.24
C SER A 121 7.50 -3.57 -4.57
N ALA A 122 8.60 -3.14 -3.94
CA ALA A 122 9.94 -3.62 -4.25
C ALA A 122 10.27 -4.96 -3.57
N LEU A 123 9.72 -5.22 -2.37
CA LEU A 123 10.08 -6.35 -1.52
C LEU A 123 9.05 -7.47 -1.50
N GLY A 124 7.95 -7.32 -2.25
CA GLY A 124 6.88 -8.32 -2.29
C GLY A 124 7.39 -9.73 -2.60
N ARG A 125 6.70 -10.72 -2.04
CA ARG A 125 6.92 -12.13 -2.31
C ARG A 125 5.57 -12.85 -2.38
N ALA A 126 5.39 -13.69 -3.38
CA ALA A 126 4.14 -14.45 -3.55
C ALA A 126 3.76 -15.20 -2.27
N GLY A 127 2.50 -15.08 -1.87
CA GLY A 127 1.94 -15.69 -0.66
C GLY A 127 2.44 -15.10 0.67
N HIS A 128 3.11 -13.94 0.65
CA HIS A 128 3.66 -13.33 1.87
C HIS A 128 3.28 -11.85 1.97
N ALA A 129 3.05 -11.39 3.20
CA ALA A 129 3.15 -10.00 3.57
C ALA A 129 4.61 -9.64 3.94
N VAL A 130 4.92 -8.36 4.02
CA VAL A 130 6.24 -7.84 4.37
C VAL A 130 6.13 -7.11 5.70
N LEU A 131 6.65 -7.67 6.78
CA LEU A 131 6.79 -6.94 8.04
C LEU A 131 7.91 -5.91 7.87
N LEU A 132 7.54 -4.64 7.88
CA LEU A 132 8.47 -3.52 7.80
C LEU A 132 8.75 -2.96 9.19
N HIS A 133 10.03 -2.79 9.51
CA HIS A 133 10.51 -1.96 10.59
C HIS A 133 11.05 -0.67 9.97
N PHE A 134 10.54 0.48 10.37
CA PHE A 134 10.96 1.73 9.74
C PHE A 134 12.22 2.33 10.37
N GLU A 135 12.51 2.00 11.65
CA GLU A 135 13.71 2.49 12.32
C GLU A 135 14.33 1.41 13.27
N PRO A 136 15.47 0.81 12.88
CA PRO A 136 16.15 0.91 11.58
C PRO A 136 15.33 0.24 10.47
N LEU A 137 15.46 0.75 9.23
CA LEU A 137 14.71 0.17 8.12
C LEU A 137 15.18 -1.26 7.83
N ALA A 138 14.30 -2.21 8.14
CA ALA A 138 14.51 -3.65 7.95
C ALA A 138 13.18 -4.32 7.58
N TYR A 139 13.23 -5.54 7.07
CA TYR A 139 12.01 -6.27 6.72
C TYR A 139 12.14 -7.78 6.93
N GLU A 140 10.98 -8.42 7.06
CA GLU A 140 10.82 -9.87 7.11
C GLU A 140 9.60 -10.28 6.27
N HIS A 141 9.67 -11.41 5.57
CA HIS A 141 8.51 -11.98 4.88
C HIS A 141 7.70 -12.83 5.85
N VAL A 142 6.41 -12.53 5.96
CA VAL A 142 5.44 -13.25 6.79
C VAL A 142 4.48 -14.00 5.88
N ARG A 143 4.48 -15.32 5.95
CA ARG A 143 3.57 -16.15 5.13
C ARG A 143 2.12 -15.87 5.49
N LEU A 144 1.30 -15.65 4.49
CA LEU A 144 -0.14 -15.63 4.64
C LEU A 144 -0.69 -17.07 4.65
N PRO A 145 -1.69 -17.39 5.48
CA PRO A 145 -2.31 -18.72 5.48
C PRO A 145 -2.83 -19.11 4.10
N ASP A 146 -2.59 -20.37 3.71
CA ASP A 146 -3.16 -20.91 2.49
C ASP A 146 -4.70 -20.90 2.58
N GLY A 147 -5.37 -20.66 1.47
CA GLY A 147 -6.82 -20.58 1.42
C GLY A 147 -7.42 -19.22 1.77
N LEU A 148 -6.62 -18.20 2.07
CA LEU A 148 -7.07 -16.82 2.17
C LEU A 148 -6.82 -16.06 0.86
N ALA A 149 -7.83 -15.30 0.43
CA ALA A 149 -7.73 -14.29 -0.60
C ALA A 149 -7.81 -12.88 0.02
N ILE A 150 -7.27 -11.92 -0.68
CA ILE A 150 -7.36 -10.51 -0.34
C ILE A 150 -8.43 -9.89 -1.25
N VAL A 151 -9.41 -9.23 -0.67
CA VAL A 151 -10.38 -8.43 -1.43
C VAL A 151 -10.21 -6.97 -1.07
N VAL A 152 -10.09 -6.14 -2.09
CA VAL A 152 -10.07 -4.67 -1.95
C VAL A 152 -11.40 -4.13 -2.41
N ALA A 153 -12.07 -3.35 -1.56
CA ALA A 153 -13.34 -2.71 -1.88
C ALA A 153 -13.19 -1.17 -1.83
N ASP A 154 -13.51 -0.49 -2.94
CA ASP A 154 -13.45 0.96 -3.02
C ASP A 154 -14.68 1.60 -2.35
N SER A 155 -14.45 2.62 -1.52
CA SER A 155 -15.53 3.37 -0.88
C SER A 155 -16.32 4.27 -1.83
N GLY A 156 -15.82 4.51 -3.03
CA GLY A 156 -16.39 5.48 -3.97
C GLY A 156 -16.23 6.95 -3.53
N VAL A 157 -15.56 7.19 -2.40
CA VAL A 157 -15.30 8.54 -1.90
C VAL A 157 -13.98 9.05 -2.45
N ALA A 158 -14.08 10.07 -3.31
CA ALA A 158 -12.90 10.73 -3.85
C ALA A 158 -12.09 11.41 -2.74
N ARG A 159 -10.79 11.17 -2.70
CA ARG A 159 -9.85 11.72 -1.70
C ARG A 159 -9.56 13.21 -1.86
N ARG A 160 -10.59 14.04 -2.10
CA ARG A 160 -10.42 15.49 -2.36
C ARG A 160 -9.71 16.26 -1.25
N ASN A 161 -9.78 15.77 0.00
CA ASN A 161 -9.18 16.40 1.17
C ASN A 161 -8.14 15.49 1.85
N ALA A 162 -7.74 14.38 1.21
CA ALA A 162 -6.84 13.40 1.83
C ALA A 162 -5.47 14.00 2.15
N GLU A 163 -4.92 14.83 1.27
CA GLU A 163 -3.62 15.46 1.49
C GLU A 163 -3.64 16.42 2.68
N SER A 164 -4.69 17.26 2.79
CA SER A 164 -4.84 18.17 3.92
C SER A 164 -5.14 17.43 5.23
N GLY A 165 -5.95 16.37 5.17
CA GLY A 165 -6.24 15.50 6.30
C GLY A 165 -5.00 14.75 6.79
N TYR A 166 -4.25 14.14 5.87
CA TYR A 166 -3.00 13.46 6.19
C TYR A 166 -1.99 14.42 6.84
N ALA A 167 -1.79 15.61 6.25
CA ALA A 167 -0.89 16.62 6.79
C ALA A 167 -1.32 17.11 8.18
N ALA A 168 -2.64 17.23 8.43
CA ALA A 168 -3.17 17.58 9.75
C ALA A 168 -2.86 16.49 10.79
N ARG A 169 -3.11 15.20 10.47
CA ARG A 169 -2.84 14.07 11.38
C ARG A 169 -1.35 13.93 11.69
N LYS A 170 -0.49 14.12 10.68
CA LYS A 170 0.96 14.14 10.88
C LYS A 170 1.38 15.23 11.87
N ARG A 171 0.88 16.45 11.69
CA ARG A 171 1.15 17.59 12.59
C ARG A 171 0.67 17.33 14.02
N GLU A 172 -0.56 16.82 14.18
CA GLU A 172 -1.13 16.46 15.49
C GLU A 172 -0.30 15.37 16.20
N LEU A 173 0.26 14.45 15.44
CA LEU A 173 1.17 13.43 15.97
C LEU A 173 2.51 14.06 16.43
N GLU A 174 3.09 14.96 15.62
CA GLU A 174 4.30 15.71 15.96
C GLU A 174 4.07 16.63 17.20
N GLU A 175 2.88 17.18 17.37
CA GLU A 175 2.47 17.97 18.53
C GLU A 175 2.16 17.11 19.77
N GLY A 176 2.15 15.78 19.64
CA GLY A 176 1.93 14.85 20.74
C GLY A 176 0.48 14.72 21.19
N VAL A 177 -0.50 14.90 20.30
CA VAL A 177 -1.92 14.73 20.63
C VAL A 177 -2.16 13.32 21.19
N PRO A 178 -2.69 13.18 22.42
CA PRO A 178 -2.72 11.90 23.13
C PRO A 178 -3.47 10.78 22.41
N SER A 179 -4.55 11.09 21.68
CA SER A 179 -5.30 10.09 20.93
C SER A 179 -4.46 9.54 19.75
N ARG A 180 -3.69 10.39 19.06
CA ARG A 180 -2.83 9.98 17.95
C ARG A 180 -1.71 9.08 18.44
N LEU A 181 -1.09 9.42 19.58
CA LEU A 181 -0.07 8.57 20.21
C LEU A 181 -0.64 7.22 20.64
N ARG A 182 -1.84 7.18 21.24
CA ARG A 182 -2.51 5.90 21.58
C ARG A 182 -2.70 5.00 20.37
N HIS A 183 -3.15 5.57 19.23
CA HIS A 183 -3.26 4.80 17.99
C HIS A 183 -1.91 4.18 17.64
N ILE A 184 -0.85 4.99 17.52
CA ILE A 184 0.48 4.52 17.10
C ILE A 184 1.01 3.41 18.03
N GLU A 185 0.93 3.61 19.35
CA GLU A 185 1.40 2.61 20.32
C GLU A 185 0.59 1.30 20.22
N SER A 186 -0.73 1.40 20.11
CA SER A 186 -1.59 0.23 19.99
C SER A 186 -1.44 -0.44 18.63
N GLU A 187 -1.26 0.32 17.54
CA GLU A 187 -1.10 -0.21 16.19
C GLU A 187 0.21 -0.99 16.06
N ASN A 188 1.33 -0.51 16.60
CA ASN A 188 2.59 -1.25 16.63
C ASN A 188 2.44 -2.62 17.34
N ARG A 189 1.71 -2.67 18.45
CA ARG A 189 1.41 -3.93 19.15
C ARG A 189 0.52 -4.85 18.31
N ARG A 190 -0.50 -4.29 17.65
CA ARG A 190 -1.39 -5.04 16.77
C ARG A 190 -0.67 -5.62 15.57
N VAL A 191 0.27 -4.88 14.95
CA VAL A 191 1.09 -5.43 13.86
C VAL A 191 1.81 -6.70 14.31
N LEU A 192 2.48 -6.69 15.46
CA LEU A 192 3.16 -7.89 15.96
C LEU A 192 2.20 -9.01 16.32
N ALA A 193 1.03 -8.69 16.88
CA ALA A 193 0.00 -9.68 17.20
C ALA A 193 -0.60 -10.29 15.93
N VAL A 194 -0.81 -9.50 14.87
CA VAL A 194 -1.26 -10.00 13.56
C VAL A 194 -0.20 -10.93 12.95
N VAL A 195 1.09 -10.58 13.04
CA VAL A 195 2.17 -11.47 12.59
C VAL A 195 2.13 -12.81 13.33
N ALA A 196 1.92 -12.81 14.65
CA ALA A 196 1.77 -14.04 15.43
C ALA A 196 0.53 -14.84 14.99
N ALA A 197 -0.63 -14.19 14.86
CA ALA A 197 -1.87 -14.83 14.42
C ALA A 197 -1.74 -15.46 13.01
N LEU A 198 -1.04 -14.78 12.08
CA LEU A 198 -0.76 -15.31 10.74
C LEU A 198 0.12 -16.57 10.81
N ARG A 199 1.18 -16.57 11.64
CA ARG A 199 2.08 -17.72 11.82
C ARG A 199 1.36 -18.92 12.42
N ASP A 200 0.46 -18.66 13.36
CA ASP A 200 -0.34 -19.69 14.04
C ASP A 200 -1.61 -20.08 13.28
N SER A 201 -1.91 -19.39 12.17
CA SER A 201 -3.16 -19.53 11.40
C SER A 201 -4.41 -19.32 12.27
N ASP A 202 -4.32 -18.44 13.27
CA ASP A 202 -5.43 -18.06 14.15
C ASP A 202 -6.31 -17.00 13.49
N LEU A 203 -7.27 -17.46 12.68
CA LEU A 203 -8.18 -16.59 11.94
C LEU A 203 -9.09 -15.77 12.87
N GLY A 204 -9.43 -16.30 14.05
CA GLY A 204 -10.24 -15.59 15.02
C GLY A 204 -9.51 -14.40 15.62
N ALA A 205 -8.26 -14.59 16.05
CA ALA A 205 -7.41 -13.49 16.51
C ALA A 205 -7.16 -12.46 15.42
N LEU A 206 -6.94 -12.91 14.17
CA LEU A 206 -6.73 -12.04 13.02
C LEU A 206 -7.91 -11.09 12.80
N GLY A 207 -9.14 -11.63 12.82
CA GLY A 207 -10.38 -10.86 12.68
C GLY A 207 -10.55 -9.82 13.78
N ALA A 208 -10.32 -10.20 15.05
CA ALA A 208 -10.40 -9.30 16.19
C ALA A 208 -9.38 -8.14 16.08
N LEU A 209 -8.12 -8.45 15.76
CA LEU A 209 -7.05 -7.46 15.64
C LEU A 209 -7.28 -6.45 14.51
N PHE A 210 -7.81 -6.90 13.36
CA PHE A 210 -8.17 -6.00 12.26
C PHE A 210 -9.32 -5.07 12.65
N HIS A 211 -10.34 -5.61 13.33
CA HIS A 211 -11.46 -4.81 13.82
C HIS A 211 -11.00 -3.76 14.85
N GLU A 212 -10.21 -4.15 15.84
CA GLU A 212 -9.62 -3.21 16.81
C GLU A 212 -8.76 -2.13 16.13
N GLY A 213 -8.00 -2.50 15.10
CA GLY A 213 -7.21 -1.55 14.32
C GLY A 213 -8.08 -0.55 13.56
N HIS A 214 -9.20 -1.00 12.98
CA HIS A 214 -10.15 -0.10 12.32
C HIS A 214 -10.80 0.85 13.31
N GLU A 215 -11.23 0.36 14.48
CA GLU A 215 -11.81 1.18 15.53
C GLU A 215 -10.82 2.23 16.05
N SER A 216 -9.53 1.89 16.17
CA SER A 216 -8.51 2.85 16.55
C SER A 216 -8.26 3.93 15.47
N LEU A 217 -8.31 3.56 14.17
CA LEU A 217 -8.27 4.53 13.08
C LEU A 217 -9.49 5.46 13.08
N ARG A 218 -10.66 4.95 13.48
CA ARG A 218 -11.90 5.69 13.59
C ARG A 218 -11.91 6.62 14.80
N ALA A 219 -11.63 6.08 15.99
CA ALA A 219 -11.85 6.79 17.26
C ALA A 219 -10.63 7.59 17.73
N ASP A 220 -9.42 7.03 17.59
CA ASP A 220 -8.18 7.65 18.05
C ASP A 220 -7.49 8.49 16.97
N PHE A 221 -7.46 8.00 15.73
CA PHE A 221 -6.77 8.68 14.63
C PHE A 221 -7.70 9.54 13.77
N GLU A 222 -9.01 9.22 13.74
CA GLU A 222 -10.09 9.98 13.07
C GLU A 222 -9.81 10.20 11.57
N VAL A 223 -9.50 9.10 10.86
CA VAL A 223 -9.21 9.10 9.43
C VAL A 223 -10.20 8.28 8.60
N THR A 224 -11.16 7.61 9.26
CA THR A 224 -12.21 6.91 8.56
C THR A 224 -13.30 7.86 8.08
N THR A 225 -14.17 7.37 7.22
CA THR A 225 -15.41 8.04 6.81
C THR A 225 -16.58 7.09 7.06
N PRO A 226 -17.83 7.60 7.14
CA PRO A 226 -18.99 6.74 7.30
C PRO A 226 -19.11 5.65 6.22
N GLU A 227 -18.63 5.93 5.00
CA GLU A 227 -18.61 4.97 3.89
C GLU A 227 -17.59 3.84 4.13
N LEU A 228 -16.38 4.18 4.63
CA LEU A 228 -15.37 3.20 5.00
C LEU A 228 -15.84 2.33 6.17
N ASP A 229 -16.42 2.94 7.21
CA ASP A 229 -16.96 2.22 8.37
C ASP A 229 -18.05 1.24 7.94
N ARG A 230 -18.98 1.71 7.08
CA ARG A 230 -20.04 0.86 6.52
C ARG A 230 -19.49 -0.29 5.67
N LEU A 231 -18.44 -0.06 4.86
CA LEU A 231 -17.81 -1.12 4.07
C LEU A 231 -17.19 -2.20 4.96
N VAL A 232 -16.54 -1.81 6.06
CA VAL A 232 -15.98 -2.77 7.03
C VAL A 232 -17.08 -3.57 7.72
N GLU A 233 -18.17 -2.93 8.15
CA GLU A 233 -19.34 -3.63 8.71
C GLU A 233 -19.93 -4.63 7.71
N LEU A 234 -20.11 -4.22 6.45
CA LEU A 234 -20.61 -5.09 5.38
C LEU A 234 -19.64 -6.24 5.06
N ALA A 235 -18.33 -6.00 5.11
CA ALA A 235 -17.34 -7.06 4.91
C ALA A 235 -17.49 -8.15 5.95
N TYR A 236 -17.58 -7.82 7.24
CA TYR A 236 -17.82 -8.80 8.30
C TYR A 236 -19.20 -9.48 8.16
N ALA A 237 -20.26 -8.73 7.84
CA ALA A 237 -21.60 -9.30 7.62
C ALA A 237 -21.65 -10.26 6.44
N ASN A 238 -20.77 -10.09 5.44
CA ASN A 238 -20.64 -10.98 4.28
C ASN A 238 -19.65 -12.14 4.49
N GLY A 239 -19.08 -12.28 5.69
CA GLY A 239 -18.22 -13.42 6.02
C GLY A 239 -16.71 -13.16 5.87
N ALA A 240 -16.26 -11.91 5.86
CA ALA A 240 -14.83 -11.63 5.93
C ALA A 240 -14.24 -12.19 7.24
N VAL A 241 -13.11 -12.85 7.14
CA VAL A 241 -12.29 -13.28 8.28
C VAL A 241 -11.74 -12.05 9.02
N ALA A 242 -11.27 -11.05 8.25
CA ALA A 242 -10.74 -9.81 8.77
C ALA A 242 -11.01 -8.68 7.77
N ALA A 243 -11.34 -7.49 8.24
CA ALA A 243 -11.53 -6.32 7.39
C ALA A 243 -11.19 -5.02 8.10
N ARG A 244 -10.61 -4.07 7.37
CA ARG A 244 -10.32 -2.70 7.84
C ARG A 244 -10.07 -1.75 6.67
N MET A 245 -10.13 -0.45 6.91
CA MET A 245 -9.62 0.50 5.93
C MET A 245 -8.12 0.31 5.70
N THR A 246 -7.64 0.65 4.50
CA THR A 246 -6.24 0.64 4.13
C THR A 246 -5.78 1.99 3.59
N GLY A 247 -4.52 2.34 3.89
CA GLY A 247 -3.89 3.58 3.46
C GLY A 247 -4.25 4.80 4.30
N GLY A 248 -4.16 6.00 3.72
CA GLY A 248 -4.27 7.27 4.46
C GLY A 248 -5.68 7.69 4.89
N GLY A 249 -6.73 6.94 4.61
CA GLY A 249 -8.10 7.30 4.99
C GLY A 249 -8.69 8.47 4.22
N PHE A 250 -9.70 9.14 4.81
CA PHE A 250 -10.48 10.21 4.20
C PHE A 250 -11.17 9.80 2.88
N GLY A 251 -11.54 8.54 2.75
CA GLY A 251 -11.96 7.82 1.57
C GLY A 251 -10.96 6.74 1.15
N GLY A 252 -11.03 6.27 -0.09
CA GLY A 252 -10.19 5.18 -0.59
C GLY A 252 -10.82 3.80 -0.35
N ALA A 253 -10.09 2.83 0.17
CA ALA A 253 -10.50 1.43 0.14
C ALA A 253 -10.49 0.74 1.52
N VAL A 254 -11.20 -0.37 1.57
CA VAL A 254 -11.16 -1.38 2.63
C VAL A 254 -10.41 -2.60 2.09
N VAL A 255 -9.55 -3.18 2.89
CA VAL A 255 -8.97 -4.50 2.67
C VAL A 255 -9.71 -5.52 3.50
N ALA A 256 -10.09 -6.64 2.90
CA ALA A 256 -10.68 -7.79 3.57
C ALA A 256 -9.88 -9.06 3.26
N LEU A 257 -9.70 -9.90 4.27
CA LEU A 257 -9.22 -11.27 4.12
C LEU A 257 -10.42 -12.21 4.16
N VAL A 258 -10.57 -13.03 3.16
CA VAL A 258 -11.72 -13.92 2.97
C VAL A 258 -11.26 -15.32 2.61
N ASP A 259 -12.12 -16.31 2.77
CA ASP A 259 -11.86 -17.63 2.19
C ASP A 259 -11.70 -17.51 0.67
N ALA A 260 -10.65 -18.08 0.12
CA ALA A 260 -10.34 -17.97 -1.31
C ALA A 260 -11.43 -18.60 -2.19
N THR A 261 -12.15 -19.62 -1.68
CA THR A 261 -13.26 -20.26 -2.41
C THR A 261 -14.47 -19.35 -2.55
N ASP A 262 -14.65 -18.40 -1.62
CA ASP A 262 -15.79 -17.48 -1.58
C ASP A 262 -15.45 -16.08 -2.09
N ALA A 263 -14.19 -15.81 -2.43
CA ALA A 263 -13.67 -14.47 -2.69
C ALA A 263 -14.43 -13.71 -3.79
N HIS A 264 -14.76 -14.36 -4.91
CA HIS A 264 -15.49 -13.72 -6.00
C HIS A 264 -16.96 -13.45 -5.62
N ASP A 265 -17.63 -14.39 -4.95
CA ASP A 265 -18.98 -14.19 -4.45
C ASP A 265 -19.00 -13.09 -3.38
N PHE A 266 -18.04 -13.08 -2.47
CA PHE A 266 -17.86 -12.01 -1.51
C PHE A 266 -17.70 -10.65 -2.20
N ALA A 267 -16.77 -10.53 -3.16
CA ALA A 267 -16.54 -9.28 -3.89
C ALA A 267 -17.82 -8.79 -4.61
N SER A 268 -18.62 -9.71 -5.16
CA SER A 268 -19.89 -9.38 -5.83
C SER A 268 -20.97 -8.83 -4.89
N ARG A 269 -20.90 -9.16 -3.58
CA ARG A 269 -21.81 -8.65 -2.56
C ARG A 269 -21.37 -7.31 -1.95
N MET A 270 -20.13 -6.90 -2.18
CA MET A 270 -19.67 -5.58 -1.73
C MET A 270 -20.19 -4.47 -2.64
N PRO A 271 -20.63 -3.33 -2.09
CA PRO A 271 -21.07 -2.21 -2.91
C PRO A 271 -19.90 -1.57 -3.64
N GLY A 272 -20.16 -1.09 -4.86
CA GLY A 272 -19.14 -0.41 -5.66
C GLY A 272 -18.15 -1.36 -6.33
N ALA A 273 -16.96 -0.86 -6.59
CA ALA A 273 -15.92 -1.64 -7.24
C ALA A 273 -15.13 -2.45 -6.20
N SER A 274 -14.96 -3.73 -6.48
CA SER A 274 -14.20 -4.64 -5.62
C SER A 274 -13.33 -5.57 -6.48
N TRP A 275 -12.13 -5.87 -5.97
CA TRP A 275 -11.16 -6.71 -6.65
C TRP A 275 -10.70 -7.84 -5.75
N VAL A 276 -10.76 -9.05 -6.28
CA VAL A 276 -10.10 -10.21 -5.67
C VAL A 276 -8.65 -10.18 -6.10
N THR A 277 -7.75 -10.24 -5.15
CA THR A 277 -6.30 -10.21 -5.37
C THR A 277 -5.60 -11.14 -4.38
N HIS A 278 -4.30 -11.31 -4.54
CA HIS A 278 -3.48 -12.12 -3.63
C HIS A 278 -2.08 -11.52 -3.51
N ALA A 279 -1.39 -11.91 -2.44
CA ALA A 279 0.00 -11.50 -2.26
C ALA A 279 0.87 -12.03 -3.39
N SER A 280 1.57 -11.13 -4.07
CA SER A 280 2.33 -11.38 -5.29
C SER A 280 3.82 -11.07 -5.13
N GLU A 281 4.61 -11.47 -6.11
CA GLU A 281 6.00 -11.03 -6.21
C GLU A 281 6.07 -9.51 -6.34
N GLY A 282 7.11 -8.93 -5.77
CA GLY A 282 7.43 -7.53 -5.94
C GLY A 282 7.92 -7.18 -7.34
N ALA A 283 8.36 -5.96 -7.51
CA ALA A 283 8.89 -5.45 -8.77
C ALA A 283 10.05 -6.31 -9.27
N ARG A 284 9.96 -6.76 -10.52
CA ARG A 284 10.94 -7.63 -11.18
C ARG A 284 10.91 -7.45 -12.68
N GLU A 285 11.96 -7.85 -13.33
CA GLU A 285 11.99 -8.06 -14.78
C GLU A 285 11.22 -9.35 -15.16
N LEU A 286 10.54 -9.34 -16.30
CA LEU A 286 9.73 -10.45 -16.82
C LEU A 286 10.38 -11.08 -18.05
#